data_429a7643e03479f42e638407ad47629f
#
_entry.id   429a7643e03479f42e638407ad47629f
#
_cell.length_a   1.000
_cell.length_b   1.000
_cell.length_c   1.000
_cell.angle_alpha   90.00
_cell.angle_beta   90.00
_cell.angle_gamma   90.00
#
_symmetry.space_group_name_H-M   'P 1'
#
loop_
_entity.id
_entity.type
_entity.pdbx_description
1 polymer ?
#
loop_
_entity_poly.entity_id
_entity_poly.type
_entity_poly.pdbx_seq_one_letter_code
_entity_poly.pdbx_strand_id
1 'polypeptide(L)'
;MRNIALKIRYDGSRYHGWQIQKTDVSVCQTVQEALEKICEHPVKLTGCGRTDAGVHALRYCANFRTDCRIPIDRFPLAANSRLPDDIAVIDAVEVGEDFNAISSCIKKEYIYKIHNSNIRDPFLEKRACFYPQSLDMELMRRAAFAFEGTHDFAAVRSLGTETKTTVRTVHWCRAEKEGDTITVSVCADGFLYNMCRAMVGTMVYAAYGKLEPEDIPRLLEIGDRRLTGPTMPPQGLYLNRVWYDGPAGEMMMRD
;
A
#
# COMPACT_ATOMS: atom_id res chain seq x y z
N MET A 1 -1.24 -20.49 22.79
CA MET A 1 -0.42 -19.70 21.82
C MET A 1 -1.19 -18.41 21.51
N ARG A 2 -0.59 -17.24 21.71
CA ARG A 2 -1.21 -15.93 21.45
C ARG A 2 -1.15 -15.64 19.95
N ASN A 3 -2.17 -15.03 19.38
CA ASN A 3 -2.14 -14.45 18.05
C ASN A 3 -2.02 -12.93 18.21
N ILE A 4 -0.94 -12.34 17.71
CA ILE A 4 -0.62 -10.92 17.89
C ILE A 4 -0.68 -10.23 16.53
N ALA A 5 -1.52 -9.21 16.41
CA ALA A 5 -1.53 -8.30 15.28
C ALA A 5 -0.63 -7.08 15.58
N LEU A 6 0.16 -6.70 14.60
CA LEU A 6 1.09 -5.57 14.64
C LEU A 6 0.66 -4.51 13.64
N LYS A 7 0.73 -3.25 14.05
CA LYS A 7 0.69 -2.08 13.18
C LYS A 7 2.11 -1.62 12.88
N ILE A 8 2.51 -1.70 11.63
CA ILE A 8 3.88 -1.48 11.19
C ILE A 8 3.92 -0.27 10.26
N ARG A 9 4.97 0.55 10.39
CA ARG A 9 5.32 1.64 9.47
C ARG A 9 6.69 1.36 8.89
N TYR A 10 6.88 1.60 7.58
CA TYR A 10 8.19 1.45 6.96
C TYR A 10 8.43 2.38 5.76
N ASP A 11 9.67 2.82 5.61
CA ASP A 11 10.22 3.37 4.38
C ASP A 11 10.72 2.21 3.51
N GLY A 12 10.03 1.94 2.39
CA GLY A 12 10.33 0.82 1.51
C GLY A 12 11.54 1.02 0.59
N SER A 13 12.19 2.19 0.62
CA SER A 13 13.23 2.60 -0.36
C SER A 13 14.41 1.64 -0.47
N ARG A 14 14.73 0.91 0.61
CA ARG A 14 15.85 -0.03 0.68
C ARG A 14 15.43 -1.49 0.57
N TYR A 15 14.14 -1.77 0.35
CA TYR A 15 13.57 -3.10 0.37
C TYR A 15 12.99 -3.51 -0.98
N HIS A 16 13.13 -4.78 -1.32
CA HIS A 16 12.49 -5.38 -2.49
C HIS A 16 11.05 -5.83 -2.18
N GLY A 17 10.29 -4.92 -1.52
CA GLY A 17 8.92 -5.10 -1.14
C GLY A 17 8.73 -5.87 0.16
N TRP A 18 7.48 -6.29 0.40
CA TRP A 18 7.11 -7.00 1.62
C TRP A 18 7.57 -8.46 1.63
N GLN A 19 7.35 -9.19 0.54
CA GLN A 19 7.49 -10.65 0.49
C GLN A 19 8.96 -11.11 0.59
N ILE A 20 9.23 -12.10 1.45
CA ILE A 20 10.55 -12.77 1.54
C ILE A 20 10.94 -13.35 0.18
N GLN A 21 12.17 -13.06 -0.24
CA GLN A 21 12.80 -13.51 -1.48
C GLN A 21 14.15 -14.18 -1.20
N LYS A 22 14.69 -14.90 -2.17
CA LYS A 22 15.93 -15.66 -1.99
C LYS A 22 17.18 -14.77 -1.97
N THR A 23 17.17 -13.68 -2.72
CA THR A 23 18.37 -12.87 -3.02
C THR A 23 18.32 -11.47 -2.42
N ASP A 24 17.13 -10.97 -2.09
CA ASP A 24 16.94 -9.57 -1.76
C ASP A 24 16.30 -9.38 -0.39
N VAL A 25 16.71 -8.33 0.31
CA VAL A 25 16.16 -8.00 1.64
C VAL A 25 14.74 -7.48 1.50
N SER A 26 13.82 -8.07 2.26
CA SER A 26 12.41 -7.68 2.31
C SER A 26 12.00 -7.17 3.69
N VAL A 27 10.94 -6.36 3.73
CA VAL A 27 10.39 -5.86 5.00
C VAL A 27 9.92 -7.02 5.89
N CYS A 28 9.25 -8.03 5.32
CA CYS A 28 8.76 -9.19 6.07
C CYS A 28 9.90 -9.96 6.74
N GLN A 29 11.00 -10.20 6.02
CA GLN A 29 12.16 -10.90 6.58
C GLN A 29 12.75 -10.10 7.75
N THR A 30 12.99 -8.80 7.57
CA THR A 30 13.59 -7.94 8.60
C THR A 30 12.72 -7.89 9.86
N VAL A 31 11.40 -7.77 9.71
CA VAL A 31 10.48 -7.78 10.86
C VAL A 31 10.44 -9.16 11.52
N GLN A 32 10.39 -10.23 10.72
CA GLN A 32 10.37 -11.61 11.25
C GLN A 32 11.62 -11.93 12.06
N GLU A 33 12.81 -11.61 11.56
CA GLU A 33 14.08 -11.79 12.26
C GLU A 33 14.15 -10.99 13.57
N ALA A 34 13.61 -9.78 13.61
CA ALA A 34 13.51 -8.98 14.84
C ALA A 34 12.58 -9.63 15.87
N LEU A 35 11.43 -10.14 15.43
CA LEU A 35 10.47 -10.85 16.29
C LEU A 35 11.05 -12.16 16.82
N GLU A 36 11.76 -12.93 16.00
CA GLU A 36 12.42 -14.18 16.42
C GLU A 36 13.45 -13.94 17.54
N LYS A 37 14.20 -12.83 17.46
CA LYS A 37 15.15 -12.44 18.50
C LYS A 37 14.52 -12.10 19.84
N ILE A 38 13.32 -11.48 19.85
CA ILE A 38 12.64 -11.11 21.10
C ILE A 38 11.74 -12.21 21.65
N CYS A 39 11.24 -13.10 20.78
CA CYS A 39 10.41 -14.23 21.16
C CYS A 39 11.22 -15.49 21.51
N GLU A 40 12.49 -15.54 21.12
CA GLU A 40 13.42 -16.66 21.31
C GLU A 40 12.95 -17.98 20.66
N HIS A 41 12.15 -17.89 19.60
CA HIS A 41 11.68 -19.02 18.80
C HIS A 41 11.36 -18.58 17.36
N PRO A 42 11.33 -19.51 16.38
CA PRO A 42 10.91 -19.21 15.02
C PRO A 42 9.50 -18.60 14.95
N VAL A 43 9.35 -17.57 14.12
CA VAL A 43 8.09 -16.84 13.92
C VAL A 43 7.69 -16.90 12.44
N LYS A 44 6.42 -17.14 12.17
CA LYS A 44 5.85 -17.00 10.83
C LYS A 44 4.96 -15.75 10.78
N LEU A 45 5.46 -14.70 10.12
CA LEU A 45 4.74 -13.44 9.99
C LEU A 45 3.83 -13.46 8.76
N THR A 46 2.56 -13.12 8.93
CA THR A 46 1.56 -13.00 7.87
C THR A 46 1.17 -11.53 7.71
N GLY A 47 1.47 -10.92 6.57
CA GLY A 47 1.12 -9.52 6.29
C GLY A 47 -0.20 -9.37 5.56
N CYS A 48 -0.80 -8.19 5.59
CA CYS A 48 -2.11 -7.89 4.99
C CYS A 48 -2.13 -7.89 3.45
N GLY A 49 -0.98 -7.96 2.80
CA GLY A 49 -0.83 -8.01 1.35
C GLY A 49 0.61 -7.75 0.93
N ARG A 50 0.91 -7.96 -0.33
CA ARG A 50 2.24 -7.66 -0.88
C ARG A 50 2.33 -6.17 -1.21
N THR A 51 3.50 -5.59 -0.97
CA THR A 51 3.91 -4.29 -1.54
C THR A 51 5.11 -4.54 -2.44
N ASP A 52 5.22 -3.76 -3.52
CA ASP A 52 6.32 -3.87 -4.48
C ASP A 52 7.61 -3.27 -3.91
N ALA A 53 8.75 -3.54 -4.57
CA ALA A 53 10.03 -2.90 -4.26
C ALA A 53 9.89 -1.37 -4.27
N GLY A 54 10.41 -0.70 -3.24
CA GLY A 54 10.38 0.75 -3.09
C GLY A 54 9.05 1.35 -2.62
N VAL A 55 8.01 0.54 -2.40
CA VAL A 55 6.71 0.98 -1.87
C VAL A 55 6.75 1.08 -0.35
N HIS A 56 6.17 2.15 0.20
CA HIS A 56 6.14 2.44 1.63
C HIS A 56 4.84 1.97 2.29
N ALA A 57 4.80 1.99 3.62
CA ALA A 57 3.57 1.85 4.38
C ALA A 57 3.54 2.78 5.60
N LEU A 58 2.40 3.40 5.85
CA LEU A 58 2.14 4.21 7.03
C LEU A 58 1.45 3.41 8.13
N ARG A 59 0.57 2.48 7.75
CA ARG A 59 -0.19 1.61 8.66
C ARG A 59 -0.38 0.24 8.00
N TYR A 60 0.68 -0.57 8.02
CA TYR A 60 0.67 -1.95 7.54
C TYR A 60 0.25 -2.88 8.68
N CYS A 61 -0.61 -3.84 8.42
CA CYS A 61 -1.00 -4.85 9.40
C CYS A 61 -0.31 -6.19 9.10
N ALA A 62 0.27 -6.80 10.12
CA ALA A 62 0.73 -8.18 10.07
C ALA A 62 0.38 -8.91 11.36
N ASN A 63 0.19 -10.22 11.31
CA ASN A 63 -0.02 -11.03 12.51
C ASN A 63 0.89 -12.25 12.54
N PHE A 64 1.14 -12.75 13.76
CA PHE A 64 1.90 -13.96 14.00
C PHE A 64 1.47 -14.62 15.31
N ARG A 65 1.82 -15.89 15.46
CA ARG A 65 1.53 -16.67 16.66
C ARG A 65 2.79 -16.88 17.49
N THR A 66 2.65 -16.77 18.83
CA THR A 66 3.79 -16.87 19.74
C THR A 66 3.34 -17.35 21.12
N ASP A 67 4.24 -17.99 21.86
CA ASP A 67 4.11 -18.26 23.29
C ASP A 67 4.94 -17.26 24.13
N CYS A 68 5.55 -16.28 23.49
CA CYS A 68 6.31 -15.22 24.14
C CYS A 68 5.47 -14.49 25.19
N ARG A 69 6.09 -14.24 26.36
CA ARG A 69 5.43 -13.64 27.54
C ARG A 69 5.57 -12.12 27.62
N ILE A 70 6.16 -11.47 26.62
CA ILE A 70 6.25 -10.00 26.57
C ILE A 70 4.82 -9.43 26.68
N PRO A 71 4.54 -8.51 27.63
CA PRO A 71 3.26 -7.80 27.70
C PRO A 71 2.95 -7.08 26.40
N ILE A 72 1.67 -7.06 25.99
CA ILE A 72 1.30 -6.54 24.67
C ILE A 72 1.63 -5.05 24.49
N ASP A 73 1.52 -4.25 25.55
CA ASP A 73 1.88 -2.83 25.59
C ASP A 73 3.39 -2.58 25.47
N ARG A 74 4.22 -3.59 25.75
CA ARG A 74 5.69 -3.53 25.63
C ARG A 74 6.20 -4.10 24.32
N PHE A 75 5.33 -4.76 23.55
CA PHE A 75 5.72 -5.41 22.30
C PHE A 75 6.31 -4.45 21.26
N PRO A 76 5.74 -3.25 21.03
CA PRO A 76 6.32 -2.29 20.10
C PRO A 76 7.74 -1.87 20.50
N LEU A 77 7.98 -1.57 21.77
CA LEU A 77 9.31 -1.20 22.27
C LEU A 77 10.33 -2.32 22.11
N ALA A 78 9.93 -3.56 22.46
CA ALA A 78 10.80 -4.73 22.32
C ALA A 78 11.16 -4.99 20.84
N ALA A 79 10.18 -4.95 19.94
CA ALA A 79 10.40 -5.14 18.50
C ALA A 79 11.32 -4.05 17.94
N ASN A 80 11.04 -2.78 18.25
CA ASN A 80 11.80 -1.64 17.74
C ASN A 80 13.26 -1.62 18.24
N SER A 81 13.57 -2.25 19.37
CA SER A 81 14.98 -2.40 19.82
C SER A 81 15.82 -3.29 18.91
N ARG A 82 15.20 -4.02 17.98
CA ARG A 82 15.83 -4.96 17.04
C ARG A 82 15.62 -4.61 15.58
N LEU A 83 14.75 -3.63 15.30
CA LEU A 83 14.46 -3.15 13.95
C LEU A 83 15.42 -2.03 13.55
N PRO A 84 15.72 -1.89 12.25
CA PRO A 84 16.41 -0.72 11.72
C PRO A 84 15.50 0.52 11.72
N ASP A 85 16.11 1.71 11.60
CA ASP A 85 15.42 3.01 11.72
C ASP A 85 14.31 3.25 10.67
N ASP A 86 14.32 2.51 9.58
CA ASP A 86 13.34 2.63 8.49
C ASP A 86 12.13 1.71 8.63
N ILE A 87 12.06 0.88 9.69
CA ILE A 87 10.90 0.06 10.04
C ILE A 87 10.56 0.26 11.51
N ALA A 88 9.29 0.48 11.82
CA ALA A 88 8.82 0.57 13.20
C ALA A 88 7.50 -0.19 13.41
N VAL A 89 7.41 -0.93 14.51
CA VAL A 89 6.14 -1.40 15.08
C VAL A 89 5.56 -0.25 15.90
N ILE A 90 4.39 0.23 15.49
CA ILE A 90 3.74 1.40 16.09
C ILE A 90 2.80 0.97 17.24
N ASP A 91 2.11 -0.15 17.05
CA ASP A 91 1.14 -0.67 18.00
C ASP A 91 1.04 -2.19 17.87
N ALA A 92 0.54 -2.86 18.90
CA ALA A 92 0.31 -4.29 18.94
C ALA A 92 -0.95 -4.62 19.73
N VAL A 93 -1.69 -5.63 19.29
CA VAL A 93 -2.88 -6.12 20.00
C VAL A 93 -3.01 -7.62 19.89
N GLU A 94 -3.54 -8.27 20.94
CA GLU A 94 -3.95 -9.67 20.85
C GLU A 94 -5.27 -9.77 20.09
N VAL A 95 -5.33 -10.72 19.17
CA VAL A 95 -6.50 -10.98 18.32
C VAL A 95 -6.96 -12.42 18.47
N GLY A 96 -8.19 -12.70 18.03
CA GLY A 96 -8.74 -14.05 18.03
C GLY A 96 -7.87 -15.05 17.23
N GLU A 97 -8.01 -16.33 17.55
CA GLU A 97 -7.22 -17.39 16.89
C GLU A 97 -7.46 -17.43 15.37
N ASP A 98 -8.68 -17.11 14.92
CA ASP A 98 -9.05 -17.12 13.51
C ASP A 98 -8.60 -15.88 12.73
N PHE A 99 -8.08 -14.85 13.41
CA PHE A 99 -7.61 -13.65 12.73
C PHE A 99 -6.42 -13.95 11.84
N ASN A 100 -6.51 -13.46 10.61
CA ASN A 100 -5.43 -13.52 9.63
C ASN A 100 -5.40 -12.18 8.86
N ALA A 101 -4.26 -11.50 8.85
CA ALA A 101 -4.11 -10.17 8.27
C ALA A 101 -4.52 -10.06 6.79
N ILE A 102 -4.49 -11.17 6.02
CA ILE A 102 -4.98 -11.19 4.62
C ILE A 102 -6.48 -11.40 4.58
N SER A 103 -6.97 -12.53 5.11
CA SER A 103 -8.36 -12.97 4.93
C SER A 103 -9.36 -12.19 5.77
N SER A 104 -8.95 -11.63 6.91
CA SER A 104 -9.79 -10.77 7.76
C SER A 104 -9.84 -9.32 7.28
N CYS A 105 -9.09 -8.96 6.24
CA CYS A 105 -9.04 -7.61 5.72
C CYS A 105 -10.33 -7.27 4.96
N ILE A 106 -11.00 -6.16 5.34
CA ILE A 106 -12.23 -5.69 4.72
C ILE A 106 -11.94 -4.83 3.49
N LYS A 107 -11.05 -3.85 3.65
CA LYS A 107 -10.62 -2.93 2.58
C LYS A 107 -9.27 -2.31 2.92
N LYS A 108 -8.63 -1.73 1.90
CA LYS A 108 -7.32 -1.07 2.01
C LYS A 108 -7.35 0.25 1.29
N GLU A 109 -6.60 1.20 1.81
CA GLU A 109 -6.35 2.47 1.16
C GLU A 109 -4.87 2.62 0.86
N TYR A 110 -4.57 2.98 -0.37
CA TYR A 110 -3.27 3.48 -0.77
C TYR A 110 -3.33 4.98 -1.04
N ILE A 111 -2.24 5.67 -0.76
CA ILE A 111 -2.02 7.03 -1.23
C ILE A 111 -0.83 7.04 -2.17
N TYR A 112 -0.89 7.89 -3.19
CA TYR A 112 0.21 8.14 -4.10
C TYR A 112 0.55 9.62 -4.09
N LYS A 113 1.83 9.95 -3.83
CA LYS A 113 2.33 11.32 -3.77
C LYS A 113 3.09 11.68 -5.03
N ILE A 114 2.69 12.81 -5.64
CA ILE A 114 3.37 13.42 -6.79
C ILE A 114 3.88 14.79 -6.35
N HIS A 115 5.18 15.02 -6.49
CA HIS A 115 5.75 16.36 -6.41
C HIS A 115 5.65 17.02 -7.79
N ASN A 116 4.63 17.88 -7.95
CA ASN A 116 4.30 18.54 -9.21
C ASN A 116 4.84 19.98 -9.22
N SER A 117 6.10 20.11 -9.55
CA SER A 117 6.85 21.37 -9.57
C SER A 117 7.90 21.34 -10.69
N ASN A 118 8.28 22.50 -11.20
CA ASN A 118 9.35 22.59 -12.21
C ASN A 118 10.74 22.24 -11.64
N ILE A 119 10.91 22.29 -10.33
CA ILE A 119 12.19 22.04 -9.62
C ILE A 119 12.02 20.86 -8.69
N ARG A 120 13.01 19.95 -8.70
CA ARG A 120 13.07 18.81 -7.79
C ARG A 120 13.29 19.27 -6.34
N ASP A 121 12.67 18.58 -5.40
CA ASP A 121 12.99 18.63 -3.99
C ASP A 121 13.82 17.38 -3.60
N PRO A 122 15.11 17.51 -3.21
CA PRO A 122 15.95 16.39 -2.82
C PRO A 122 15.41 15.61 -1.59
N PHE A 123 14.63 16.24 -0.71
CA PHE A 123 14.03 15.58 0.45
C PHE A 123 12.85 14.68 0.07
N LEU A 124 12.32 14.83 -1.14
CA LEU A 124 11.21 14.02 -1.68
C LEU A 124 11.67 12.93 -2.66
N GLU A 125 12.97 12.82 -2.99
CA GLU A 125 13.50 11.93 -4.03
C GLU A 125 12.97 10.49 -3.93
N LYS A 126 12.97 9.91 -2.72
CA LYS A 126 12.49 8.54 -2.48
C LYS A 126 11.12 8.48 -1.83
N ARG A 127 10.36 9.58 -1.81
CA ARG A 127 9.10 9.73 -1.05
C ARG A 127 7.95 10.28 -1.85
N ALA A 128 8.21 10.79 -3.05
CA ALA A 128 7.20 11.24 -4.00
C ALA A 128 7.70 11.02 -5.43
N CYS A 129 6.79 10.90 -6.37
CA CYS A 129 7.12 10.90 -7.78
C CYS A 129 7.28 12.35 -8.26
N PHE A 130 8.45 12.73 -8.71
CA PHE A 130 8.66 14.04 -9.33
C PHE A 130 8.01 14.07 -10.72
N TYR A 131 7.19 15.09 -10.98
CA TYR A 131 6.52 15.30 -12.26
C TYR A 131 6.55 16.79 -12.62
N PRO A 132 7.41 17.22 -13.58
CA PRO A 132 7.66 18.65 -13.86
C PRO A 132 6.57 19.32 -14.69
N GLN A 133 5.81 18.56 -15.50
CA GLN A 133 4.74 19.13 -16.31
C GLN A 133 3.54 19.50 -15.45
N SER A 134 2.91 20.64 -15.75
CA SER A 134 1.66 21.04 -15.10
C SER A 134 0.57 20.01 -15.35
N LEU A 135 -0.14 19.64 -14.29
CA LEU A 135 -1.26 18.71 -14.34
C LEU A 135 -2.57 19.46 -14.04
N ASP A 136 -3.55 19.29 -14.92
CA ASP A 136 -4.89 19.83 -14.71
C ASP A 136 -5.60 19.02 -13.61
N MET A 137 -5.85 19.67 -12.46
CA MET A 137 -6.45 19.01 -11.31
C MET A 137 -7.92 18.69 -11.49
N GLU A 138 -8.63 19.44 -12.35
CA GLU A 138 -10.05 19.14 -12.62
C GLU A 138 -10.17 17.85 -13.44
N LEU A 139 -9.37 17.72 -14.52
CA LEU A 139 -9.31 16.49 -15.30
C LEU A 139 -8.83 15.30 -14.44
N MET A 140 -7.85 15.54 -13.54
CA MET A 140 -7.35 14.49 -12.65
C MET A 140 -8.41 14.01 -11.64
N ARG A 141 -9.23 14.92 -11.07
CA ARG A 141 -10.35 14.56 -10.18
C ARG A 141 -11.44 13.79 -10.91
N ARG A 142 -11.80 14.22 -12.13
CA ARG A 142 -12.77 13.51 -12.97
C ARG A 142 -12.27 12.10 -13.30
N ALA A 143 -10.99 11.97 -13.67
CA ALA A 143 -10.36 10.67 -13.92
C ALA A 143 -10.31 9.79 -12.67
N ALA A 144 -10.07 10.37 -11.49
CA ALA A 144 -10.13 9.65 -10.22
C ALA A 144 -11.53 9.08 -9.98
N PHE A 145 -12.55 9.92 -10.09
CA PHE A 145 -13.94 9.51 -9.89
C PHE A 145 -14.38 8.41 -10.87
N ALA A 146 -13.88 8.42 -12.11
CA ALA A 146 -14.20 7.41 -13.13
C ALA A 146 -13.72 5.99 -12.79
N PHE A 147 -12.85 5.82 -11.80
CA PHE A 147 -12.43 4.51 -11.29
C PHE A 147 -13.31 3.95 -10.16
N GLU A 148 -14.21 4.76 -9.59
CA GLU A 148 -15.07 4.31 -8.48
C GLU A 148 -16.09 3.28 -8.97
N GLY A 149 -16.44 2.35 -8.08
CA GLY A 149 -17.39 1.28 -8.38
C GLY A 149 -16.73 -0.09 -8.56
N THR A 150 -17.54 -1.05 -9.03
CA THR A 150 -17.11 -2.43 -9.28
C THR A 150 -16.85 -2.62 -10.77
N HIS A 151 -15.59 -2.87 -11.11
CA HIS A 151 -15.13 -3.03 -12.49
C HIS A 151 -14.15 -4.19 -12.64
N ASP A 152 -13.93 -4.65 -13.86
CA ASP A 152 -12.78 -5.47 -14.21
C ASP A 152 -11.54 -4.54 -14.40
N PHE A 153 -10.59 -4.63 -13.48
CA PHE A 153 -9.38 -3.82 -13.49
C PHE A 153 -8.22 -4.44 -14.28
N ALA A 154 -8.49 -5.36 -15.20
CA ALA A 154 -7.46 -5.97 -16.06
C ALA A 154 -6.66 -4.91 -16.83
N ALA A 155 -7.30 -3.83 -17.30
CA ALA A 155 -6.66 -2.73 -18.03
C ALA A 155 -5.63 -1.93 -17.23
N VAL A 156 -5.64 -2.01 -15.91
CA VAL A 156 -4.71 -1.28 -15.02
C VAL A 156 -3.92 -2.21 -14.11
N ARG A 157 -3.65 -3.44 -14.54
CA ARG A 157 -2.77 -4.37 -13.84
C ARG A 157 -1.55 -4.73 -14.66
N SER A 158 -0.46 -5.12 -14.00
CA SER A 158 0.67 -5.80 -14.65
C SER A 158 0.46 -7.31 -14.65
N LEU A 159 0.98 -7.98 -15.67
CA LEU A 159 1.07 -9.46 -15.71
C LEU A 159 2.17 -9.92 -14.74
N GLY A 160 2.19 -11.20 -14.40
CA GLY A 160 3.22 -11.83 -13.55
C GLY A 160 2.76 -12.28 -12.18
N THR A 161 1.47 -12.05 -11.83
CA THR A 161 0.84 -12.65 -10.64
C THR A 161 -0.46 -13.33 -11.03
N GLU A 162 -0.62 -14.57 -10.55
CA GLU A 162 -1.90 -15.28 -10.67
C GLU A 162 -2.93 -14.64 -9.73
N THR A 163 -4.14 -14.49 -10.23
CA THR A 163 -5.29 -14.03 -9.45
C THR A 163 -6.54 -14.77 -9.89
N LYS A 164 -7.44 -15.05 -8.97
CA LYS A 164 -8.70 -15.74 -9.27
C LYS A 164 -9.66 -14.87 -10.09
N THR A 165 -9.61 -13.57 -9.90
CA THR A 165 -10.45 -12.58 -10.59
C THR A 165 -9.73 -11.25 -10.67
N THR A 166 -10.02 -10.48 -11.71
CA THR A 166 -9.56 -9.10 -11.91
C THR A 166 -10.61 -8.06 -11.50
N VAL A 167 -11.81 -8.51 -11.13
CA VAL A 167 -12.88 -7.64 -10.63
C VAL A 167 -12.55 -7.17 -9.22
N ARG A 168 -12.66 -5.85 -9.01
CA ARG A 168 -12.48 -5.20 -7.69
C ARG A 168 -13.55 -4.12 -7.52
N THR A 169 -13.80 -3.76 -6.25
CA THR A 169 -14.65 -2.63 -5.90
C THR A 169 -13.79 -1.51 -5.33
N VAL A 170 -13.68 -0.41 -6.06
CA VAL A 170 -13.08 0.83 -5.60
C VAL A 170 -14.15 1.65 -4.88
N HIS A 171 -13.99 1.81 -3.56
CA HIS A 171 -14.95 2.53 -2.71
C HIS A 171 -14.84 4.05 -2.86
N TRP A 172 -13.63 4.56 -3.07
CA TRP A 172 -13.33 5.93 -3.45
C TRP A 172 -11.97 6.03 -4.13
N CYS A 173 -11.86 7.01 -5.02
CA CYS A 173 -10.61 7.43 -5.64
C CYS A 173 -10.63 8.97 -5.74
N ARG A 174 -9.66 9.65 -5.12
CA ARG A 174 -9.65 11.11 -4.99
C ARG A 174 -8.27 11.67 -5.32
N ALA A 175 -8.23 12.88 -5.85
CA ALA A 175 -7.00 13.62 -6.11
C ALA A 175 -7.08 15.02 -5.51
N GLU A 176 -6.14 15.36 -4.65
CA GLU A 176 -6.06 16.64 -3.95
C GLU A 176 -4.67 17.25 -4.17
N LYS A 177 -4.59 18.58 -4.24
CA LYS A 177 -3.33 19.30 -4.39
C LYS A 177 -3.19 20.31 -3.26
N GLU A 178 -2.06 20.25 -2.57
CA GLU A 178 -1.64 21.20 -1.57
C GLU A 178 -0.22 21.68 -1.91
N GLY A 179 -0.09 22.96 -2.23
CA GLY A 179 1.17 23.50 -2.76
C GLY A 179 1.60 22.75 -4.03
N ASP A 180 2.83 22.26 -4.01
CA ASP A 180 3.42 21.46 -5.09
C ASP A 180 3.17 19.94 -4.95
N THR A 181 2.44 19.51 -3.92
CA THR A 181 2.14 18.10 -3.69
C THR A 181 0.75 17.74 -4.15
N ILE A 182 0.64 16.75 -5.05
CA ILE A 182 -0.63 16.09 -5.38
C ILE A 182 -0.66 14.76 -4.63
N THR A 183 -1.75 14.52 -3.90
CA THR A 183 -2.01 13.26 -3.23
C THR A 183 -3.21 12.59 -3.88
N VAL A 184 -3.01 11.40 -4.43
CA VAL A 184 -4.10 10.53 -4.89
C VAL A 184 -4.37 9.49 -3.81
N SER A 185 -5.62 9.37 -3.34
CA SER A 185 -6.06 8.32 -2.41
C SER A 185 -7.01 7.35 -3.12
N VAL A 186 -6.74 6.05 -2.97
CA VAL A 186 -7.56 4.98 -3.55
C VAL A 186 -7.88 3.95 -2.48
N CYS A 187 -9.16 3.69 -2.23
CA CYS A 187 -9.62 2.65 -1.32
C CYS A 187 -10.41 1.58 -2.08
N ALA A 188 -10.05 0.31 -1.88
CA ALA A 188 -10.71 -0.81 -2.53
C ALA A 188 -10.77 -2.05 -1.60
N ASP A 189 -11.62 -3.01 -1.94
CA ASP A 189 -11.68 -4.34 -1.31
C ASP A 189 -10.39 -5.14 -1.52
N GLY A 190 -9.63 -4.86 -2.58
CA GLY A 190 -8.34 -5.45 -2.91
C GLY A 190 -7.68 -4.75 -4.09
N PHE A 191 -6.39 -5.00 -4.27
CA PHE A 191 -5.62 -4.45 -5.39
C PHE A 191 -4.92 -5.56 -6.17
N LEU A 192 -4.90 -5.42 -7.49
CA LEU A 192 -4.11 -6.25 -8.40
C LEU A 192 -2.66 -5.74 -8.43
N TYR A 193 -1.76 -6.55 -8.98
CA TYR A 193 -0.36 -6.18 -9.14
C TYR A 193 -0.21 -4.87 -9.92
N ASN A 194 0.45 -3.89 -9.35
CA ASN A 194 0.65 -2.53 -9.87
C ASN A 194 -0.65 -1.72 -10.12
N MET A 195 -1.83 -2.20 -9.73
CA MET A 195 -3.12 -1.57 -10.04
C MET A 195 -3.15 -0.09 -9.64
N CYS A 196 -2.87 0.24 -8.39
CA CYS A 196 -2.90 1.62 -7.91
C CYS A 196 -1.95 2.54 -8.72
N ARG A 197 -0.73 2.08 -9.00
CA ARG A 197 0.27 2.84 -9.77
C ARG A 197 -0.16 3.06 -11.23
N ALA A 198 -0.82 2.08 -11.84
CA ALA A 198 -1.36 2.20 -13.20
C ALA A 198 -2.61 3.09 -13.26
N MET A 199 -3.48 3.05 -12.24
CA MET A 199 -4.59 4.00 -12.09
C MET A 199 -4.07 5.44 -12.03
N VAL A 200 -3.08 5.71 -11.17
CA VAL A 200 -2.47 7.04 -11.06
C VAL A 200 -1.83 7.48 -12.38
N GLY A 201 -1.15 6.59 -13.08
CA GLY A 201 -0.58 6.90 -14.40
C GLY A 201 -1.65 7.25 -15.45
N THR A 202 -2.80 6.60 -15.39
CA THR A 202 -3.95 6.90 -16.26
C THR A 202 -4.55 8.27 -15.90
N MET A 203 -4.67 8.59 -14.60
CA MET A 203 -5.09 9.92 -14.13
C MET A 203 -4.11 11.02 -14.56
N VAL A 204 -2.80 10.76 -14.53
CA VAL A 204 -1.77 11.68 -15.05
C VAL A 204 -1.92 11.88 -16.56
N TYR A 205 -2.22 10.83 -17.33
CA TYR A 205 -2.50 10.95 -18.76
C TYR A 205 -3.74 11.83 -19.04
N ALA A 206 -4.81 11.65 -18.26
CA ALA A 206 -5.99 12.51 -18.35
C ALA A 206 -5.65 13.96 -17.99
N ALA A 207 -4.97 14.20 -16.87
CA ALA A 207 -4.55 15.53 -16.43
C ALA A 207 -3.57 16.23 -17.39
N TYR A 208 -2.94 15.48 -18.29
CA TYR A 208 -2.04 15.99 -19.34
C TYR A 208 -2.73 16.09 -20.72
N GLY A 209 -4.03 15.79 -20.79
CA GLY A 209 -4.82 15.88 -22.04
C GLY A 209 -4.53 14.76 -23.06
N LYS A 210 -3.99 13.62 -22.64
CA LYS A 210 -3.76 12.44 -23.51
C LYS A 210 -4.92 11.45 -23.52
N LEU A 211 -5.86 11.59 -22.58
CA LEU A 211 -6.99 10.72 -22.38
C LEU A 211 -8.15 11.55 -21.83
N GLU A 212 -9.36 11.33 -22.31
CA GLU A 212 -10.55 11.92 -21.71
C GLU A 212 -10.96 11.11 -20.46
N PRO A 213 -11.21 11.75 -19.30
CA PRO A 213 -11.62 11.05 -18.08
C PRO A 213 -12.83 10.14 -18.29
N GLU A 214 -13.77 10.54 -19.14
CA GLU A 214 -15.01 9.83 -19.45
C GLU A 214 -14.79 8.53 -20.21
N ASP A 215 -13.65 8.36 -20.86
CA ASP A 215 -13.29 7.11 -21.54
C ASP A 215 -12.82 6.01 -20.59
N ILE A 216 -12.43 6.33 -19.35
CA ILE A 216 -11.87 5.37 -18.39
C ILE A 216 -12.79 4.14 -18.18
N PRO A 217 -14.11 4.28 -17.93
CA PRO A 217 -14.98 3.11 -17.77
C PRO A 217 -14.95 2.17 -18.99
N ARG A 218 -14.96 2.74 -20.20
CA ARG A 218 -14.85 1.97 -21.45
C ARG A 218 -13.49 1.27 -21.58
N LEU A 219 -12.40 1.93 -21.17
CA LEU A 219 -11.06 1.33 -21.19
C LEU A 219 -10.97 0.14 -20.22
N LEU A 220 -11.63 0.22 -19.06
CA LEU A 220 -11.74 -0.88 -18.12
C LEU A 220 -12.51 -2.06 -18.72
N GLU A 221 -13.63 -1.80 -19.42
CA GLU A 221 -14.41 -2.83 -20.12
C GLU A 221 -13.61 -3.54 -21.23
N ILE A 222 -12.80 -2.79 -22.00
CA ILE A 222 -11.92 -3.35 -23.04
C ILE A 222 -10.83 -4.23 -22.43
N GLY A 223 -10.34 -3.91 -21.22
CA GLY A 223 -9.34 -4.70 -20.49
C GLY A 223 -7.92 -4.64 -21.06
N ASP A 224 -7.63 -3.76 -22.05
CA ASP A 224 -6.31 -3.67 -22.67
C ASP A 224 -5.39 -2.68 -21.93
N ARG A 225 -4.35 -3.20 -21.29
CA ARG A 225 -3.34 -2.43 -20.55
C ARG A 225 -2.63 -1.37 -21.39
N ARG A 226 -2.54 -1.54 -22.71
CA ARG A 226 -1.85 -0.63 -23.63
C ARG A 226 -2.60 0.68 -23.85
N LEU A 227 -3.89 0.70 -23.58
CA LEU A 227 -4.76 1.87 -23.74
C LEU A 227 -4.78 2.79 -22.52
N THR A 228 -4.20 2.37 -21.41
CA THR A 228 -4.16 3.11 -20.15
C THR A 228 -2.80 3.77 -19.91
N GLY A 229 -2.68 4.61 -18.87
CA GLY A 229 -1.45 5.31 -18.55
C GLY A 229 -0.33 4.40 -18.01
N PRO A 230 0.91 4.88 -17.91
CA PRO A 230 2.05 4.10 -17.47
C PRO A 230 1.91 3.66 -16.00
N THR A 231 2.63 2.61 -15.62
CA THR A 231 2.81 2.28 -14.20
C THR A 231 3.73 3.31 -13.55
N MET A 232 3.20 4.13 -12.67
CA MET A 232 3.98 5.18 -11.99
C MET A 232 5.08 4.59 -11.09
N PRO A 233 6.18 5.32 -10.84
CA PRO A 233 7.28 4.87 -9.99
C PRO A 233 6.82 4.47 -8.57
N PRO A 234 7.47 3.48 -7.91
CA PRO A 234 7.00 2.94 -6.63
C PRO A 234 7.14 3.90 -5.44
N GLN A 235 8.14 4.78 -5.46
CA GLN A 235 8.47 5.66 -4.33
C GLN A 235 7.40 6.70 -3.97
N GLY A 236 6.40 6.89 -4.83
CA GLY A 236 5.23 7.71 -4.53
C GLY A 236 4.14 6.95 -3.78
N LEU A 237 4.17 5.61 -3.77
CA LEU A 237 3.09 4.78 -3.26
C LEU A 237 3.27 4.41 -1.78
N TYR A 238 2.20 4.57 -1.01
CA TYR A 238 2.13 4.20 0.41
C TYR A 238 0.86 3.40 0.68
N LEU A 239 0.99 2.24 1.35
CA LEU A 239 -0.16 1.64 2.01
C LEU A 239 -0.52 2.53 3.21
N ASN A 240 -1.62 3.26 3.10
CA ASN A 240 -2.03 4.26 4.08
C ASN A 240 -2.81 3.64 5.24
N ARG A 241 -3.81 2.80 4.94
CA ARG A 241 -4.71 2.25 5.94
C ARG A 241 -5.26 0.89 5.52
N VAL A 242 -5.53 0.05 6.51
CA VAL A 242 -6.19 -1.25 6.35
C VAL A 242 -7.33 -1.33 7.36
N TRP A 243 -8.49 -1.85 6.96
CA TRP A 243 -9.66 -1.98 7.83
C TRP A 243 -9.91 -3.44 8.19
N TYR A 244 -10.21 -3.65 9.45
CA TYR A 244 -10.60 -4.92 10.05
C TYR A 244 -11.75 -4.68 11.03
N ASP A 245 -12.43 -5.76 11.44
CA ASP A 245 -13.32 -5.75 12.60
C ASP A 245 -12.55 -6.05 13.91
N GLY A 246 -13.19 -5.73 15.03
CA GLY A 246 -12.70 -6.06 16.38
C GLY A 246 -11.38 -5.38 16.76
N PRO A 247 -10.58 -6.01 17.66
CA PRO A 247 -9.39 -5.39 18.25
C PRO A 247 -8.34 -4.93 17.23
N ALA A 248 -8.15 -5.67 16.13
CA ALA A 248 -7.25 -5.27 15.05
C ALA A 248 -7.74 -3.99 14.38
N GLY A 249 -9.05 -3.86 14.12
CA GLY A 249 -9.64 -2.65 13.54
C GLY A 249 -9.46 -1.45 14.45
N GLU A 250 -9.72 -1.59 15.73
CA GLU A 250 -9.51 -0.53 16.72
C GLU A 250 -8.04 -0.08 16.76
N MET A 251 -7.09 -1.03 16.80
CA MET A 251 -5.65 -0.74 16.74
C MET A 251 -5.29 0.05 15.49
N MET A 252 -5.79 -0.35 14.32
CA MET A 252 -5.47 0.31 13.04
C MET A 252 -6.01 1.73 12.95
N MET A 253 -7.05 2.09 13.74
CA MET A 253 -7.66 3.44 13.78
C MET A 253 -6.99 4.40 14.77
N ARG A 254 -6.23 3.90 15.75
CA ARG A 254 -5.45 4.77 16.65
C ARG A 254 -4.37 5.51 15.85
N ASP A 255 -4.09 6.77 16.20
CA ASP A 255 -3.02 7.58 15.59
C ASP A 255 -1.63 7.26 16.17
#